data_21243e5b6011bcc135c8a7be590fced3
#
_entry.id   21243e5b6011bcc135c8a7be590fced3
#
_cell.length_a   1.000
_cell.length_b   1.000
_cell.length_c   1.000
_cell.angle_alpha   90.00
_cell.angle_beta   90.00
_cell.angle_gamma   90.00
#
_symmetry.space_group_name_H-M   'P 1'
#
loop_
_entity.id
_entity.type
_entity.pdbx_description
1 polymer ?
#
loop_
_entity_poly.entity_id
_entity_poly.type
_entity_poly.pdbx_seq_one_letter_code
_entity_poly.pdbx_strand_id
1 'polypeptide(L)'
;MLLLGILLLIFNPFHKSPDERALSELGFIKGTCNDSDASTATPDSECLALRAKPTMTASQVAAALPHLKNSDRKIELNLGGTQIDNLDSLKGLDDLESLDLTNTPVWNIDALKEMHSLKRLVLHRTDVENIAALKGLTGLQSLNLWDTRVSNLDALKNLRDLRELDLRDTQVRDLNPLEDLPHLETLKLGGARNVRNVDALSQLSSLQTLDLNETQVDSISELKKLRGLQALYLANTPLRDIDALKGMSSLRTLVLDGSKVDDIDAAQGMLQLNTLVLARTQVTNIDALKGLTGLQRLNLADTRVENIEALTDLKSLRMLNLFRTRVRNIEPLRGLTGLQELYLANTPVEDVDALKGLTGLRELVLYGTQVRNVDDLKAALPKTRIVW
;
A
#
# COMPACT_ATOMS: atom_id res chain seq x y z
N MET A 1 -1.63 -14.57 58.39
CA MET A 1 -1.21 -15.27 57.15
C MET A 1 -2.30 -15.53 56.12
N LEU A 2 -3.58 -15.37 56.45
CA LEU A 2 -4.69 -15.56 55.46
C LEU A 2 -5.03 -14.32 54.59
N LEU A 3 -4.67 -13.11 55.03
CA LEU A 3 -4.93 -11.88 54.26
C LEU A 3 -3.90 -11.62 53.13
N LEU A 4 -2.69 -12.18 53.21
CA LEU A 4 -1.66 -12.05 52.15
C LEU A 4 -1.95 -12.96 50.94
N GLY A 5 -2.62 -14.10 51.19
CA GLY A 5 -2.96 -15.06 50.13
C GLY A 5 -4.10 -14.58 49.21
N ILE A 6 -5.01 -13.75 49.71
CA ILE A 6 -6.15 -13.20 48.92
C ILE A 6 -5.68 -12.01 48.04
N LEU A 7 -4.70 -11.22 48.52
CA LEU A 7 -4.14 -10.10 47.72
C LEU A 7 -3.27 -10.58 46.53
N LEU A 8 -2.64 -11.75 46.64
CA LEU A 8 -1.83 -12.35 45.56
C LEU A 8 -2.69 -13.00 44.46
N LEU A 9 -3.95 -13.31 44.74
CA LEU A 9 -4.90 -13.82 43.73
C LEU A 9 -5.51 -12.71 42.87
N ILE A 10 -5.49 -11.45 43.37
CA ILE A 10 -6.07 -10.30 42.64
C ILE A 10 -5.05 -9.65 41.68
N PHE A 11 -3.75 -9.88 41.85
CA PHE A 11 -2.66 -9.30 41.04
C PHE A 11 -1.73 -10.35 40.40
N ASN A 12 -2.27 -11.47 39.95
CA ASN A 12 -1.46 -12.39 39.14
C ASN A 12 -1.66 -12.06 37.65
N PRO A 13 -0.70 -11.41 36.98
CA PRO A 13 -0.83 -11.02 35.55
C PRO A 13 -0.92 -12.23 34.60
N PHE A 14 -0.79 -13.47 35.12
CA PHE A 14 -0.92 -14.73 34.36
C PHE A 14 -2.27 -15.43 34.55
N HIS A 15 -3.21 -14.88 35.35
CA HIS A 15 -4.54 -15.47 35.48
C HIS A 15 -5.45 -14.99 34.35
N LYS A 16 -5.64 -15.82 33.31
CA LYS A 16 -6.71 -15.64 32.34
C LYS A 16 -8.05 -15.60 33.05
N SER A 17 -8.93 -14.66 32.71
CA SER A 17 -10.33 -14.66 33.16
C SER A 17 -11.01 -15.99 32.78
N PRO A 18 -12.09 -16.42 33.47
CA PRO A 18 -12.84 -17.60 33.08
C PRO A 18 -13.24 -17.59 31.60
N ASP A 19 -13.61 -16.42 31.06
CA ASP A 19 -13.99 -16.26 29.65
C ASP A 19 -12.78 -16.41 28.71
N GLU A 20 -11.61 -15.86 29.05
CA GLU A 20 -10.39 -16.05 28.25
C GLU A 20 -9.91 -17.52 28.23
N ARG A 21 -10.17 -18.30 29.29
CA ARG A 21 -9.90 -19.75 29.30
C ARG A 21 -10.84 -20.48 28.35
N ALA A 22 -12.14 -20.21 28.45
CA ALA A 22 -13.15 -20.80 27.60
C ALA A 22 -12.88 -20.50 26.11
N LEU A 23 -12.53 -19.25 25.78
CA LEU A 23 -12.16 -18.85 24.42
C LEU A 23 -10.92 -19.59 23.91
N SER A 24 -9.91 -19.79 24.77
CA SER A 24 -8.71 -20.56 24.42
C SER A 24 -9.02 -22.04 24.17
N GLU A 25 -9.90 -22.65 24.96
CA GLU A 25 -10.35 -24.05 24.81
C GLU A 25 -11.17 -24.23 23.52
N LEU A 26 -11.96 -23.23 23.14
CA LEU A 26 -12.72 -23.19 21.87
C LEU A 26 -11.83 -23.00 20.64
N GLY A 27 -10.54 -22.66 20.82
CA GLY A 27 -9.59 -22.56 19.72
C GLY A 27 -9.16 -21.14 19.36
N PHE A 28 -9.48 -20.14 20.18
CA PHE A 28 -8.97 -18.78 19.98
C PHE A 28 -7.59 -18.60 20.61
N ILE A 29 -6.79 -17.76 19.97
CA ILE A 29 -5.47 -17.34 20.44
C ILE A 29 -5.56 -15.83 20.74
N LYS A 30 -5.10 -15.40 21.92
CA LYS A 30 -5.02 -13.97 22.25
C LYS A 30 -4.02 -13.28 21.31
N GLY A 31 -4.45 -12.20 20.68
CA GLY A 31 -3.65 -11.33 19.82
C GLY A 31 -3.19 -10.06 20.54
N THR A 32 -2.60 -9.16 19.80
CA THR A 32 -2.30 -7.78 20.21
C THR A 32 -3.30 -6.85 19.56
N CYS A 33 -3.83 -5.88 20.31
CA CYS A 33 -4.75 -4.90 19.78
C CYS A 33 -4.04 -3.88 18.86
N ASN A 34 -4.74 -3.44 17.83
CA ASN A 34 -4.23 -2.47 16.85
C ASN A 34 -4.64 -1.04 17.25
N ASP A 35 -4.28 -0.58 18.45
CA ASP A 35 -4.50 0.80 18.82
C ASP A 35 -3.60 1.73 18.01
N SER A 36 -4.20 2.56 17.15
CA SER A 36 -3.51 3.63 16.41
C SER A 36 -3.01 4.77 17.33
N ASP A 37 -3.43 4.81 18.60
CA ASP A 37 -3.04 5.82 19.60
C ASP A 37 -2.15 5.20 20.70
N ALA A 38 -0.96 4.76 20.33
CA ALA A 38 0.02 4.15 21.24
C ALA A 38 0.58 5.10 22.34
N SER A 39 0.06 6.33 22.49
CA SER A 39 0.60 7.30 23.46
C SER A 39 -0.04 7.27 24.86
N THR A 40 -1.15 6.53 25.07
CA THR A 40 -1.88 6.49 26.35
C THR A 40 -2.27 5.10 26.84
N ALA A 41 -1.82 4.04 26.19
CA ALA A 41 -2.20 2.67 26.52
C ALA A 41 -1.69 2.23 27.89
N THR A 42 -2.60 2.10 28.85
CA THR A 42 -2.38 1.22 30.02
C THR A 42 -2.50 -0.23 29.56
N PRO A 43 -1.59 -1.14 29.97
CA PRO A 43 -1.59 -2.51 29.49
C PRO A 43 -2.88 -3.24 29.87
N ASP A 44 -3.52 -3.89 28.92
CA ASP A 44 -4.50 -4.97 29.07
C ASP A 44 -5.98 -4.67 29.48
N SER A 45 -6.44 -3.43 29.68
CA SER A 45 -7.79 -3.24 30.24
C SER A 45 -8.92 -2.91 29.25
N GLU A 46 -8.63 -2.40 28.03
CA GLU A 46 -9.68 -1.83 27.16
C GLU A 46 -10.00 -2.64 25.90
N CYS A 47 -9.16 -3.57 25.48
CA CYS A 47 -9.33 -4.31 24.24
C CYS A 47 -9.10 -5.82 24.42
N LEU A 48 -9.91 -6.63 23.71
CA LEU A 48 -9.78 -8.08 23.60
C LEU A 48 -9.53 -8.46 22.14
N ALA A 49 -8.28 -8.68 21.76
CA ALA A 49 -7.91 -9.17 20.45
C ALA A 49 -7.84 -10.71 20.42
N LEU A 50 -8.58 -11.32 19.50
CA LEU A 50 -8.70 -12.77 19.36
C LEU A 50 -8.48 -13.20 17.91
N ARG A 51 -7.69 -14.24 17.75
CA ARG A 51 -7.47 -14.91 16.45
C ARG A 51 -7.98 -16.34 16.51
N ALA A 52 -8.84 -16.71 15.59
CA ALA A 52 -9.29 -18.09 15.41
C ALA A 52 -8.21 -18.96 14.78
N LYS A 53 -8.18 -20.24 15.15
CA LYS A 53 -7.39 -21.24 14.38
C LYS A 53 -8.06 -21.51 13.03
N PRO A 54 -7.30 -21.78 11.98
CA PRO A 54 -7.86 -22.03 10.63
C PRO A 54 -8.86 -23.20 10.56
N THR A 55 -8.81 -24.13 11.53
CA THR A 55 -9.72 -25.29 11.63
C THR A 55 -11.05 -24.97 12.31
N MET A 56 -11.24 -23.74 12.82
CA MET A 56 -12.48 -23.38 13.51
C MET A 56 -13.67 -23.36 12.57
N THR A 57 -14.77 -23.89 13.09
CA THR A 57 -16.07 -23.93 12.40
C THR A 57 -17.00 -22.83 12.90
N ALA A 58 -18.07 -22.52 12.15
CA ALA A 58 -19.10 -21.59 12.56
C ALA A 58 -19.71 -21.94 13.93
N SER A 59 -19.90 -23.24 14.23
CA SER A 59 -20.43 -23.70 15.52
C SER A 59 -19.51 -23.38 16.70
N GLN A 60 -18.18 -23.47 16.51
CA GLN A 60 -17.21 -23.12 17.55
C GLN A 60 -17.17 -21.62 17.79
N VAL A 61 -17.29 -20.80 16.74
CA VAL A 61 -17.43 -19.34 16.86
C VAL A 61 -18.72 -19.00 17.60
N ALA A 62 -19.85 -19.66 17.26
CA ALA A 62 -21.12 -19.46 17.96
C ALA A 62 -21.01 -19.80 19.46
N ALA A 63 -20.29 -20.86 19.82
CA ALA A 63 -20.06 -21.24 21.22
C ALA A 63 -19.22 -20.19 22.01
N ALA A 64 -18.38 -19.41 21.30
CA ALA A 64 -17.56 -18.36 21.91
C ALA A 64 -18.35 -17.07 22.23
N LEU A 65 -19.47 -16.84 21.54
CA LEU A 65 -20.24 -15.58 21.65
C LEU A 65 -20.65 -15.19 23.08
N PRO A 66 -21.16 -16.07 23.96
CA PRO A 66 -21.53 -15.69 25.31
C PRO A 66 -20.36 -15.10 26.08
N HIS A 67 -19.13 -15.59 25.82
CA HIS A 67 -17.91 -15.12 26.45
C HIS A 67 -17.42 -13.79 25.88
N LEU A 68 -17.75 -13.50 24.61
CA LEU A 68 -17.44 -12.23 23.96
C LEU A 68 -18.42 -11.13 24.37
N LYS A 69 -19.72 -11.43 24.40
CA LYS A 69 -20.79 -10.46 24.76
C LYS A 69 -20.73 -9.96 26.19
N ASN A 70 -20.15 -10.72 27.10
CA ASN A 70 -19.98 -10.34 28.50
C ASN A 70 -18.68 -9.56 28.74
N SER A 71 -17.95 -9.22 27.69
CA SER A 71 -16.73 -8.44 27.81
C SER A 71 -17.08 -6.95 27.81
N ASP A 72 -16.67 -6.21 28.84
CA ASP A 72 -16.74 -4.74 28.86
C ASP A 72 -15.62 -4.09 27.99
N ARG A 73 -15.02 -4.88 27.09
CA ARG A 73 -13.87 -4.48 26.29
C ARG A 73 -14.26 -4.36 24.83
N LYS A 74 -13.58 -3.48 24.12
CA LYS A 74 -13.58 -3.45 22.65
C LYS A 74 -13.08 -4.78 22.10
N ILE A 75 -13.73 -5.31 21.10
CA ILE A 75 -13.42 -6.63 20.53
C ILE A 75 -12.78 -6.46 19.16
N GLU A 76 -11.61 -7.08 18.99
CA GLU A 76 -10.98 -7.30 17.69
C GLU A 76 -10.97 -8.81 17.40
N LEU A 77 -11.65 -9.21 16.34
CA LEU A 77 -11.85 -10.61 15.99
C LEU A 77 -11.23 -10.93 14.63
N ASN A 78 -10.23 -11.80 14.62
CA ASN A 78 -9.65 -12.32 13.40
C ASN A 78 -10.12 -13.77 13.17
N LEU A 79 -10.92 -13.96 12.13
CA LEU A 79 -11.44 -15.26 11.67
C LEU A 79 -10.82 -15.67 10.32
N GLY A 80 -9.75 -15.00 9.90
CA GLY A 80 -9.11 -15.23 8.61
C GLY A 80 -8.61 -16.67 8.44
N GLY A 81 -8.85 -17.22 7.24
CA GLY A 81 -8.48 -18.57 6.87
C GLY A 81 -9.34 -19.68 7.46
N THR A 82 -10.41 -19.34 8.21
CA THR A 82 -11.34 -20.34 8.75
C THR A 82 -12.34 -20.79 7.67
N GLN A 83 -13.12 -21.83 7.97
CA GLN A 83 -14.17 -22.36 7.08
C GLN A 83 -15.54 -21.73 7.39
N ILE A 84 -15.57 -20.51 7.90
CA ILE A 84 -16.81 -19.80 8.23
C ILE A 84 -17.39 -19.23 6.94
N ASP A 85 -18.61 -19.63 6.64
CA ASP A 85 -19.41 -19.18 5.49
C ASP A 85 -20.61 -18.32 5.88
N ASN A 86 -20.98 -18.32 7.17
CA ASN A 86 -22.14 -17.64 7.73
C ASN A 86 -21.73 -16.84 8.98
N LEU A 87 -22.15 -15.58 9.03
CA LEU A 87 -21.88 -14.65 10.12
C LEU A 87 -23.05 -14.48 11.11
N ASP A 88 -24.14 -15.26 10.99
CA ASP A 88 -25.30 -15.14 11.86
C ASP A 88 -24.95 -15.31 13.36
N SER A 89 -23.94 -16.12 13.62
CA SER A 89 -23.41 -16.30 14.98
C SER A 89 -22.77 -15.03 15.58
N LEU A 90 -22.38 -14.04 14.77
CA LEU A 90 -21.81 -12.78 15.25
C LEU A 90 -22.86 -11.74 15.62
N LYS A 91 -24.16 -11.96 15.30
CA LYS A 91 -25.23 -11.00 15.61
C LYS A 91 -25.28 -10.67 17.10
N GLY A 92 -25.33 -9.37 17.39
CA GLY A 92 -25.36 -8.83 18.77
C GLY A 92 -23.98 -8.76 19.45
N LEU A 93 -22.87 -8.81 18.68
CA LEU A 93 -21.55 -8.37 19.13
C LEU A 93 -21.42 -6.85 18.89
N ASP A 94 -22.14 -6.05 19.67
CA ASP A 94 -22.25 -4.63 19.45
C ASP A 94 -20.94 -3.86 19.74
N ASP A 95 -20.03 -4.48 20.54
CA ASP A 95 -18.71 -3.93 20.88
C ASP A 95 -17.58 -4.38 19.94
N LEU A 96 -17.94 -5.02 18.79
CA LEU A 96 -16.97 -5.44 17.78
C LEU A 96 -16.43 -4.21 17.03
N GLU A 97 -15.17 -3.86 17.23
CA GLU A 97 -14.51 -2.75 16.54
C GLU A 97 -13.71 -3.21 15.30
N SER A 98 -13.18 -4.42 15.30
CA SER A 98 -12.40 -4.95 14.17
C SER A 98 -12.80 -6.39 13.84
N LEU A 99 -13.04 -6.65 12.56
CA LEU A 99 -13.34 -7.98 12.03
C LEU A 99 -12.48 -8.28 10.81
N ASP A 100 -11.72 -9.36 10.89
CA ASP A 100 -10.93 -9.88 9.77
C ASP A 100 -11.49 -11.25 9.34
N LEU A 101 -11.97 -11.30 8.10
CA LEU A 101 -12.52 -12.49 7.43
C LEU A 101 -11.67 -12.90 6.22
N THR A 102 -10.41 -12.48 6.18
CA THR A 102 -9.50 -12.77 5.06
C THR A 102 -9.51 -14.24 4.69
N ASN A 103 -9.70 -14.54 3.39
CA ASN A 103 -9.63 -15.90 2.86
C ASN A 103 -10.59 -16.87 3.56
N THR A 104 -11.84 -16.44 3.76
CA THR A 104 -12.96 -17.27 4.21
C THR A 104 -14.00 -17.41 3.11
N PRO A 105 -14.84 -18.48 3.11
CA PRO A 105 -15.89 -18.65 2.12
C PRO A 105 -17.14 -17.77 2.39
N VAL A 106 -17.00 -16.69 3.15
CA VAL A 106 -18.08 -15.74 3.41
C VAL A 106 -18.50 -15.06 2.11
N TRP A 107 -19.81 -15.05 1.84
CA TRP A 107 -20.43 -14.39 0.69
C TRP A 107 -21.55 -13.41 1.10
N ASN A 108 -22.15 -13.59 2.28
CA ASN A 108 -23.20 -12.73 2.84
C ASN A 108 -22.74 -12.09 4.15
N ILE A 109 -22.83 -10.77 4.22
CA ILE A 109 -22.44 -9.96 5.38
C ILE A 109 -23.62 -9.21 6.03
N ASP A 110 -24.88 -9.64 5.77
CA ASP A 110 -26.07 -8.98 6.32
C ASP A 110 -26.11 -8.98 7.86
N ALA A 111 -25.41 -9.93 8.48
CA ALA A 111 -25.27 -9.99 9.93
C ALA A 111 -24.53 -8.77 10.52
N LEU A 112 -23.75 -8.04 9.70
CA LEU A 112 -22.94 -6.90 10.15
C LEU A 112 -23.73 -5.59 10.23
N LYS A 113 -24.95 -5.53 9.67
CA LYS A 113 -25.68 -4.26 9.45
C LYS A 113 -25.94 -3.43 10.71
N GLU A 114 -26.00 -4.06 11.90
CA GLU A 114 -26.23 -3.39 13.18
C GLU A 114 -24.94 -3.21 14.01
N MET A 115 -23.77 -3.58 13.49
CA MET A 115 -22.49 -3.50 14.20
C MET A 115 -21.89 -2.08 14.10
N HIS A 116 -22.57 -1.10 14.72
CA HIS A 116 -22.20 0.32 14.58
C HIS A 116 -20.86 0.69 15.23
N SER A 117 -20.33 -0.14 16.12
CA SER A 117 -18.98 0.04 16.69
C SER A 117 -17.84 -0.31 15.75
N LEU A 118 -18.16 -0.96 14.59
CA LEU A 118 -17.14 -1.48 13.69
C LEU A 118 -16.35 -0.33 13.03
N LYS A 119 -15.04 -0.33 13.25
CA LYS A 119 -14.08 0.63 12.69
C LYS A 119 -13.23 0.04 11.59
N ARG A 120 -12.96 -1.25 11.66
CA ARG A 120 -12.13 -1.97 10.68
C ARG A 120 -12.81 -3.25 10.22
N LEU A 121 -12.93 -3.42 8.90
CA LEU A 121 -13.46 -4.63 8.28
C LEU A 121 -12.55 -5.09 7.15
N VAL A 122 -12.10 -6.34 7.24
CA VAL A 122 -11.28 -6.98 6.21
C VAL A 122 -12.04 -8.17 5.62
N LEU A 123 -12.32 -8.09 4.33
CA LEU A 123 -13.03 -9.10 3.53
C LEU A 123 -12.16 -9.61 2.36
N HIS A 124 -10.84 -9.42 2.45
CA HIS A 124 -9.90 -9.82 1.40
C HIS A 124 -10.03 -11.32 1.07
N ARG A 125 -10.12 -11.62 -0.23
CA ARG A 125 -10.31 -12.99 -0.75
C ARG A 125 -11.53 -13.69 -0.15
N THR A 126 -12.67 -13.02 -0.15
CA THR A 126 -13.98 -13.62 0.16
C THR A 126 -14.88 -13.59 -1.09
N ASP A 127 -15.97 -14.35 -1.05
CA ASP A 127 -16.94 -14.37 -2.15
C ASP A 127 -17.99 -13.23 -2.05
N VAL A 128 -17.72 -12.19 -1.26
CA VAL A 128 -18.64 -11.05 -1.06
C VAL A 128 -18.80 -10.27 -2.37
N GLU A 129 -20.06 -10.06 -2.75
CA GLU A 129 -20.47 -9.21 -3.88
C GLU A 129 -21.33 -8.04 -3.40
N ASN A 130 -22.24 -8.28 -2.46
CA ASN A 130 -23.17 -7.27 -1.94
C ASN A 130 -22.68 -6.74 -0.60
N ILE A 131 -22.44 -5.40 -0.55
CA ILE A 131 -22.01 -4.68 0.66
C ILE A 131 -23.10 -3.75 1.23
N ALA A 132 -24.37 -3.94 0.86
CA ALA A 132 -25.48 -3.09 1.32
C ALA A 132 -25.60 -3.03 2.86
N ALA A 133 -25.16 -4.07 3.56
CA ALA A 133 -25.13 -4.14 5.02
C ALA A 133 -24.22 -3.06 5.64
N LEU A 134 -23.25 -2.51 4.90
CA LEU A 134 -22.32 -1.49 5.41
C LEU A 134 -22.92 -0.09 5.46
N LYS A 135 -24.07 0.16 4.82
CA LYS A 135 -24.67 1.50 4.64
C LYS A 135 -24.82 2.31 5.93
N GLY A 136 -25.06 1.65 7.07
CA GLY A 136 -25.29 2.28 8.38
C GLY A 136 -24.04 2.36 9.26
N LEU A 137 -22.92 1.77 8.85
CA LEU A 137 -21.70 1.68 9.67
C LEU A 137 -20.84 2.94 9.53
N THR A 138 -21.41 4.10 9.90
CA THR A 138 -20.81 5.41 9.68
C THR A 138 -19.48 5.64 10.41
N GLY A 139 -19.20 4.88 11.46
CA GLY A 139 -17.92 4.88 12.19
C GLY A 139 -16.80 4.05 11.54
N LEU A 140 -17.07 3.41 10.38
CA LEU A 140 -16.06 2.58 9.72
C LEU A 140 -14.91 3.44 9.16
N GLN A 141 -13.68 3.11 9.56
CA GLN A 141 -12.46 3.86 9.21
C GLN A 141 -11.58 3.13 8.18
N SER A 142 -11.56 1.81 8.21
CA SER A 142 -10.76 0.99 7.29
C SER A 142 -11.59 -0.15 6.72
N LEU A 143 -11.67 -0.23 5.40
CA LEU A 143 -12.39 -1.28 4.67
C LEU A 143 -11.49 -1.89 3.62
N ASN A 144 -11.27 -3.20 3.73
CA ASN A 144 -10.53 -3.95 2.73
C ASN A 144 -11.45 -4.95 2.02
N LEU A 145 -11.64 -4.72 0.72
CA LEU A 145 -12.44 -5.54 -0.21
C LEU A 145 -11.57 -6.14 -1.32
N TRP A 146 -10.26 -6.20 -1.14
CA TRP A 146 -9.34 -6.72 -2.15
C TRP A 146 -9.70 -8.15 -2.55
N ASP A 147 -9.69 -8.40 -3.86
CA ASP A 147 -9.98 -9.72 -4.45
C ASP A 147 -11.34 -10.27 -3.99
N THR A 148 -12.37 -9.40 -4.10
CA THR A 148 -13.79 -9.73 -3.91
C THR A 148 -14.57 -9.48 -5.20
N ARG A 149 -15.86 -9.88 -5.22
CA ARG A 149 -16.73 -9.68 -6.39
C ARG A 149 -17.52 -8.36 -6.35
N VAL A 150 -17.14 -7.45 -5.45
CA VAL A 150 -17.83 -6.16 -5.28
C VAL A 150 -17.73 -5.33 -6.57
N SER A 151 -18.88 -4.79 -6.99
CA SER A 151 -18.99 -3.89 -8.16
C SER A 151 -19.75 -2.60 -7.84
N ASN A 152 -20.67 -2.62 -6.87
CA ASN A 152 -21.47 -1.47 -6.44
C ASN A 152 -20.96 -0.93 -5.10
N LEU A 153 -20.68 0.38 -5.06
CA LEU A 153 -20.17 1.09 -3.88
C LEU A 153 -21.23 2.00 -3.22
N ASP A 154 -22.50 1.94 -3.59
CA ASP A 154 -23.55 2.84 -3.07
C ASP A 154 -23.67 2.81 -1.53
N ALA A 155 -23.33 1.69 -0.91
CA ALA A 155 -23.33 1.56 0.56
C ALA A 155 -22.28 2.44 1.24
N LEU A 156 -21.24 2.89 0.50
CA LEU A 156 -20.14 3.67 1.06
C LEU A 156 -20.40 5.18 1.11
N LYS A 157 -21.43 5.69 0.41
CA LYS A 157 -21.70 7.15 0.25
C LYS A 157 -21.70 7.96 1.55
N ASN A 158 -22.09 7.35 2.67
CA ASN A 158 -22.22 8.04 3.96
C ASN A 158 -21.15 7.64 4.98
N LEU A 159 -20.16 6.83 4.60
CA LEU A 159 -19.10 6.37 5.51
C LEU A 159 -18.01 7.44 5.63
N ARG A 160 -18.38 8.61 6.15
CA ARG A 160 -17.53 9.80 6.16
C ARG A 160 -16.26 9.67 6.99
N ASP A 161 -16.24 8.74 7.97
CA ASP A 161 -15.06 8.48 8.80
C ASP A 161 -14.05 7.55 8.10
N LEU A 162 -14.37 7.06 6.87
CA LEU A 162 -13.50 6.15 6.14
C LEU A 162 -12.19 6.85 5.74
N ARG A 163 -11.06 6.25 6.15
CA ARG A 163 -9.69 6.72 5.88
C ARG A 163 -8.96 5.83 4.91
N GLU A 164 -9.21 4.53 4.98
CA GLU A 164 -8.55 3.54 4.14
C GLU A 164 -9.59 2.69 3.41
N LEU A 165 -9.47 2.63 2.09
CA LEU A 165 -10.31 1.79 1.24
C LEU A 165 -9.44 1.03 0.24
N ASP A 166 -9.50 -0.31 0.34
CA ASP A 166 -8.81 -1.21 -0.58
C ASP A 166 -9.83 -1.94 -1.45
N LEU A 167 -9.83 -1.63 -2.73
CA LEU A 167 -10.71 -2.16 -3.78
C LEU A 167 -9.90 -2.88 -4.88
N ARG A 168 -8.67 -3.29 -4.59
CA ARG A 168 -7.83 -3.96 -5.57
C ARG A 168 -8.48 -5.25 -6.07
N ASP A 169 -8.30 -5.53 -7.36
CA ASP A 169 -8.82 -6.73 -8.02
C ASP A 169 -10.34 -6.94 -7.84
N THR A 170 -11.11 -5.84 -7.73
CA THR A 170 -12.59 -5.87 -7.69
C THR A 170 -13.20 -5.59 -9.05
N GLN A 171 -14.54 -5.72 -9.14
CA GLN A 171 -15.31 -5.45 -10.36
C GLN A 171 -15.86 -4.01 -10.42
N VAL A 172 -15.34 -3.12 -9.57
CA VAL A 172 -15.79 -1.73 -9.47
C VAL A 172 -15.54 -0.97 -10.78
N ARG A 173 -16.50 -0.14 -11.16
CA ARG A 173 -16.45 0.74 -12.34
C ARG A 173 -16.79 2.18 -12.00
N ASP A 174 -17.83 2.39 -11.20
CA ASP A 174 -18.33 3.70 -10.81
C ASP A 174 -17.76 4.11 -9.46
N LEU A 175 -17.03 5.24 -9.43
CA LEU A 175 -16.42 5.79 -8.23
C LEU A 175 -17.21 6.97 -7.64
N ASN A 176 -18.35 7.37 -8.25
CA ASN A 176 -19.19 8.47 -7.74
C ASN A 176 -19.63 8.28 -6.29
N PRO A 177 -19.90 7.05 -5.79
CA PRO A 177 -20.19 6.86 -4.37
C PRO A 177 -19.11 7.30 -3.40
N LEU A 178 -17.88 7.54 -3.87
CA LEU A 178 -16.74 7.94 -3.04
C LEU A 178 -16.54 9.47 -2.95
N GLU A 179 -17.26 10.28 -3.77
CA GLU A 179 -17.02 11.71 -3.93
C GLU A 179 -17.08 12.53 -2.62
N ASP A 180 -17.94 12.11 -1.69
CA ASP A 180 -18.21 12.79 -0.41
C ASP A 180 -17.54 12.15 0.81
N LEU A 181 -16.38 11.48 0.64
CA LEU A 181 -15.60 10.88 1.71
C LEU A 181 -14.43 11.80 2.15
N PRO A 182 -14.67 12.79 3.02
CA PRO A 182 -13.72 13.89 3.28
C PRO A 182 -12.45 13.45 3.98
N HIS A 183 -12.48 12.32 4.68
CA HIS A 183 -11.35 11.82 5.46
C HIS A 183 -10.59 10.69 4.78
N LEU A 184 -10.94 10.33 3.51
CA LEU A 184 -10.26 9.26 2.80
C LEU A 184 -8.81 9.66 2.48
N GLU A 185 -7.86 8.94 3.08
CA GLU A 185 -6.42 9.17 2.98
C GLU A 185 -5.75 8.19 2.01
N THR A 186 -6.23 6.95 1.98
CA THR A 186 -5.68 5.90 1.12
C THR A 186 -6.79 5.21 0.32
N LEU A 187 -6.66 5.23 -1.00
CA LEU A 187 -7.53 4.52 -1.93
C LEU A 187 -6.68 3.62 -2.83
N LYS A 188 -6.95 2.32 -2.80
CA LYS A 188 -6.29 1.34 -3.67
C LYS A 188 -7.30 0.72 -4.62
N LEU A 189 -7.05 0.88 -5.92
CA LEU A 189 -7.86 0.39 -7.03
C LEU A 189 -7.04 -0.48 -8.01
N GLY A 190 -5.81 -0.85 -7.62
CA GLY A 190 -4.94 -1.63 -8.49
C GLY A 190 -5.61 -2.93 -8.95
N GLY A 191 -5.59 -3.21 -10.26
CA GLY A 191 -6.26 -4.37 -10.84
C GLY A 191 -7.78 -4.25 -11.01
N ALA A 192 -8.41 -3.14 -10.58
CA ALA A 192 -9.82 -2.87 -10.86
C ALA A 192 -9.99 -2.44 -12.34
N ARG A 193 -9.92 -3.40 -13.23
CA ARG A 193 -9.81 -3.22 -14.69
C ARG A 193 -11.01 -2.57 -15.36
N ASN A 194 -12.11 -2.37 -14.64
CA ASN A 194 -13.30 -1.68 -15.13
C ASN A 194 -13.27 -0.16 -14.85
N VAL A 195 -12.35 0.32 -13.99
CA VAL A 195 -12.18 1.74 -13.68
C VAL A 195 -11.52 2.44 -14.86
N ARG A 196 -12.21 3.47 -15.39
CA ARG A 196 -11.75 4.32 -16.50
C ARG A 196 -11.73 5.79 -16.13
N ASN A 197 -12.69 6.23 -15.33
CA ASN A 197 -12.88 7.61 -14.93
C ASN A 197 -12.61 7.77 -13.43
N VAL A 198 -11.83 8.80 -13.08
CA VAL A 198 -11.45 9.15 -11.70
C VAL A 198 -11.91 10.55 -11.30
N ASP A 199 -12.81 11.18 -12.05
CA ASP A 199 -13.27 12.56 -11.82
C ASP A 199 -13.92 12.74 -10.44
N ALA A 200 -14.66 11.72 -9.98
CA ALA A 200 -15.28 11.69 -8.65
C ALA A 200 -14.26 11.83 -7.52
N LEU A 201 -13.02 11.43 -7.73
CA LEU A 201 -11.95 11.53 -6.71
C LEU A 201 -11.47 12.95 -6.50
N SER A 202 -11.83 13.90 -7.39
CA SER A 202 -11.34 15.29 -7.36
C SER A 202 -11.69 16.07 -6.08
N GLN A 203 -12.68 15.61 -5.31
CA GLN A 203 -13.10 16.23 -4.05
C GLN A 203 -12.41 15.65 -2.81
N LEU A 204 -11.67 14.55 -2.94
CA LEU A 204 -11.04 13.84 -1.83
C LEU A 204 -9.76 14.56 -1.37
N SER A 205 -9.92 15.75 -0.79
CA SER A 205 -8.80 16.64 -0.43
C SER A 205 -7.81 16.05 0.59
N SER A 206 -8.24 15.06 1.39
CA SER A 206 -7.39 14.35 2.36
C SER A 206 -6.56 13.23 1.74
N LEU A 207 -6.78 12.91 0.44
CA LEU A 207 -6.15 11.76 -0.19
C LEU A 207 -4.63 11.95 -0.31
N GLN A 208 -3.88 11.01 0.26
CA GLN A 208 -2.42 10.97 0.28
C GLN A 208 -1.87 9.86 -0.61
N THR A 209 -2.56 8.73 -0.69
CA THR A 209 -2.14 7.58 -1.50
C THR A 209 -3.27 7.17 -2.43
N LEU A 210 -2.97 7.12 -3.74
CA LEU A 210 -3.86 6.64 -4.77
C LEU A 210 -3.17 5.58 -5.62
N ASP A 211 -3.69 4.36 -5.59
CA ASP A 211 -3.22 3.26 -6.43
C ASP A 211 -4.26 2.97 -7.54
N LEU A 212 -3.85 3.21 -8.77
CA LEU A 212 -4.60 2.98 -10.01
C LEU A 212 -3.87 2.00 -10.94
N ASN A 213 -2.90 1.23 -10.44
CA ASN A 213 -2.16 0.27 -11.25
C ASN A 213 -3.12 -0.69 -11.97
N GLU A 214 -2.80 -1.05 -13.21
CA GLU A 214 -3.56 -2.03 -14.01
C GLU A 214 -5.05 -1.67 -14.21
N THR A 215 -5.43 -0.41 -14.02
CA THR A 215 -6.76 0.11 -14.39
C THR A 215 -6.80 0.54 -15.85
N GLN A 216 -7.98 0.92 -16.34
CA GLN A 216 -8.17 1.47 -17.70
C GLN A 216 -8.22 3.00 -17.72
N VAL A 217 -7.63 3.66 -16.72
CA VAL A 217 -7.58 5.11 -16.61
C VAL A 217 -6.64 5.68 -17.69
N ASP A 218 -7.18 6.51 -18.56
CA ASP A 218 -6.46 7.20 -19.64
C ASP A 218 -6.34 8.72 -19.44
N SER A 219 -7.08 9.27 -18.47
CA SER A 219 -7.03 10.69 -18.07
C SER A 219 -7.06 10.83 -16.54
N ILE A 220 -6.26 11.78 -16.04
CA ILE A 220 -6.18 12.18 -14.64
C ILE A 220 -6.37 13.69 -14.46
N SER A 221 -7.00 14.36 -15.41
CA SER A 221 -7.12 15.83 -15.48
C SER A 221 -7.71 16.45 -14.21
N GLU A 222 -8.64 15.77 -13.54
CA GLU A 222 -9.29 16.24 -12.33
C GLU A 222 -8.46 16.01 -11.05
N LEU A 223 -7.43 15.15 -11.08
CA LEU A 223 -6.53 14.93 -9.92
C LEU A 223 -5.69 16.18 -9.60
N LYS A 224 -5.61 17.17 -10.48
CA LYS A 224 -4.94 18.47 -10.22
C LYS A 224 -5.38 19.17 -8.94
N LYS A 225 -6.56 18.83 -8.41
CA LYS A 225 -7.11 19.37 -7.16
C LYS A 225 -6.52 18.73 -5.91
N LEU A 226 -5.95 17.52 -6.02
CA LEU A 226 -5.43 16.72 -4.91
C LEU A 226 -4.00 17.13 -4.52
N ARG A 227 -3.82 18.38 -4.08
CA ARG A 227 -2.50 18.94 -3.76
C ARG A 227 -1.76 18.25 -2.60
N GLY A 228 -2.49 17.52 -1.75
CA GLY A 228 -1.95 16.73 -0.64
C GLY A 228 -1.44 15.34 -1.02
N LEU A 229 -1.60 14.91 -2.29
CA LEU A 229 -1.23 13.58 -2.73
C LEU A 229 0.29 13.37 -2.60
N GLN A 230 0.68 12.28 -1.94
CA GLN A 230 2.08 11.92 -1.68
C GLN A 230 2.53 10.72 -2.52
N ALA A 231 1.63 9.78 -2.80
CA ALA A 231 1.94 8.60 -3.61
C ALA A 231 0.87 8.36 -4.67
N LEU A 232 1.30 8.25 -5.92
CA LEU A 232 0.44 7.97 -7.07
C LEU A 232 1.02 6.83 -7.88
N TYR A 233 0.23 5.77 -8.04
CA TYR A 233 0.61 4.58 -8.80
C TYR A 233 -0.32 4.45 -10.00
N LEU A 234 0.26 4.39 -11.20
CA LEU A 234 -0.42 4.34 -12.50
C LEU A 234 0.26 3.32 -13.45
N ALA A 235 0.91 2.30 -12.88
CA ALA A 235 1.58 1.29 -13.69
C ALA A 235 0.59 0.53 -14.57
N ASN A 236 1.01 0.22 -15.79
CA ASN A 236 0.24 -0.56 -16.75
C ASN A 236 -1.16 0.03 -17.06
N THR A 237 -1.26 1.36 -17.08
CA THR A 237 -2.45 2.10 -17.51
C THR A 237 -2.31 2.61 -18.95
N PRO A 238 -3.40 2.92 -19.67
CA PRO A 238 -3.34 3.55 -20.99
C PRO A 238 -2.97 5.06 -20.94
N LEU A 239 -2.67 5.61 -19.76
CA LEU A 239 -2.37 7.02 -19.52
C LEU A 239 -1.24 7.53 -20.43
N ARG A 240 -1.42 8.74 -20.99
CA ARG A 240 -0.43 9.44 -21.82
C ARG A 240 0.00 10.76 -21.23
N ASP A 241 -0.95 11.52 -20.71
CA ASP A 241 -0.77 12.89 -20.25
C ASP A 241 -0.78 12.96 -18.73
N ILE A 242 0.26 13.58 -18.16
CA ILE A 242 0.41 13.81 -16.73
C ILE A 242 0.46 15.29 -16.36
N ASP A 243 0.03 16.18 -17.23
CA ASP A 243 0.01 17.65 -17.02
C ASP A 243 -0.79 18.06 -15.77
N ALA A 244 -1.80 17.26 -15.42
CA ALA A 244 -2.56 17.46 -14.17
C ALA A 244 -1.69 17.40 -12.90
N LEU A 245 -0.50 16.79 -12.98
CA LEU A 245 0.42 16.69 -11.85
C LEU A 245 1.29 17.93 -11.66
N LYS A 246 1.27 18.91 -12.58
CA LYS A 246 2.03 20.15 -12.47
C LYS A 246 1.75 20.87 -11.15
N GLY A 247 2.82 21.14 -10.38
CA GLY A 247 2.74 21.81 -9.08
C GLY A 247 2.24 20.94 -7.92
N MET A 248 2.16 19.63 -8.06
CA MET A 248 1.93 18.69 -6.95
C MET A 248 3.21 18.53 -6.10
N SER A 249 3.54 19.57 -5.34
CA SER A 249 4.79 19.64 -4.58
C SER A 249 4.88 18.63 -3.42
N SER A 250 3.76 18.03 -3.00
CA SER A 250 3.72 17.02 -1.93
C SER A 250 4.08 15.62 -2.41
N LEU A 251 4.14 15.39 -3.76
CA LEU A 251 4.32 14.07 -4.32
C LEU A 251 5.73 13.54 -4.03
N ARG A 252 5.80 12.35 -3.43
CA ARG A 252 7.02 11.64 -3.03
C ARG A 252 7.27 10.40 -3.88
N THR A 253 6.20 9.75 -4.32
CA THR A 253 6.25 8.54 -5.14
C THR A 253 5.37 8.70 -6.36
N LEU A 254 5.95 8.52 -7.54
CA LEU A 254 5.23 8.48 -8.81
C LEU A 254 5.65 7.24 -9.60
N VAL A 255 4.70 6.35 -9.86
CA VAL A 255 4.92 5.12 -10.61
C VAL A 255 4.07 5.16 -11.87
N LEU A 256 4.73 5.15 -13.03
CA LEU A 256 4.14 5.22 -14.37
C LEU A 256 4.58 4.03 -15.26
N ASP A 257 5.17 3.02 -14.66
CA ASP A 257 5.71 1.86 -15.34
C ASP A 257 4.71 1.22 -16.31
N GLY A 258 5.11 1.00 -17.55
CA GLY A 258 4.25 0.40 -18.58
C GLY A 258 3.08 1.27 -19.05
N SER A 259 2.99 2.55 -18.63
CA SER A 259 2.05 3.52 -19.19
C SER A 259 2.48 4.00 -20.57
N LYS A 260 1.66 4.80 -21.23
CA LYS A 260 1.96 5.37 -22.55
C LYS A 260 2.55 6.78 -22.47
N VAL A 261 2.99 7.21 -21.30
CA VAL A 261 3.59 8.53 -21.06
C VAL A 261 4.88 8.67 -21.86
N ASP A 262 5.05 9.79 -22.55
CA ASP A 262 6.23 10.17 -23.34
C ASP A 262 6.83 11.50 -22.89
N ASP A 263 6.05 12.35 -22.22
CA ASP A 263 6.44 13.64 -21.65
C ASP A 263 6.28 13.64 -20.12
N ILE A 264 7.33 14.09 -19.42
CA ILE A 264 7.37 14.21 -17.96
C ILE A 264 7.66 15.62 -17.47
N ASP A 265 7.43 16.64 -18.30
CA ASP A 265 7.63 18.04 -17.92
C ASP A 265 6.82 18.43 -16.68
N ALA A 266 5.71 17.76 -16.44
CA ALA A 266 4.92 17.90 -15.22
C ALA A 266 5.70 17.59 -13.93
N ALA A 267 6.77 16.80 -14.00
CA ALA A 267 7.60 16.48 -12.85
C ALA A 267 8.55 17.64 -12.43
N GLN A 268 8.69 18.65 -13.29
CA GLN A 268 9.56 19.79 -12.99
C GLN A 268 9.14 20.49 -11.69
N GLY A 269 10.08 20.66 -10.77
CA GLY A 269 9.84 21.30 -9.48
C GLY A 269 9.20 20.44 -8.40
N MET A 270 8.99 19.15 -8.62
CA MET A 270 8.54 18.19 -7.58
C MET A 270 9.67 17.85 -6.60
N LEU A 271 10.11 18.83 -5.83
CA LEU A 271 11.32 18.72 -4.98
C LEU A 271 11.23 17.66 -3.88
N GLN A 272 10.01 17.22 -3.53
CA GLN A 272 9.79 16.14 -2.55
C GLN A 272 9.82 14.75 -3.19
N LEU A 273 9.90 14.67 -4.54
CA LEU A 273 9.90 13.39 -5.24
C LEU A 273 11.16 12.58 -4.89
N ASN A 274 10.94 11.42 -4.36
CA ASN A 274 11.99 10.52 -3.90
C ASN A 274 12.05 9.22 -4.73
N THR A 275 10.91 8.80 -5.27
CA THR A 275 10.81 7.60 -6.10
C THR A 275 10.06 7.93 -7.39
N LEU A 276 10.71 7.70 -8.52
CA LEU A 276 10.13 7.83 -9.86
C LEU A 276 10.37 6.56 -10.67
N VAL A 277 9.31 5.93 -11.13
CA VAL A 277 9.36 4.72 -11.96
C VAL A 277 8.70 5.02 -13.30
N LEU A 278 9.50 4.96 -14.38
CA LEU A 278 9.12 5.26 -15.75
C LEU A 278 9.46 4.08 -16.68
N ALA A 279 9.72 2.89 -16.13
CA ALA A 279 10.13 1.77 -16.95
C ALA A 279 9.05 1.41 -17.98
N ARG A 280 9.47 0.97 -19.17
CA ARG A 280 8.56 0.56 -20.27
C ARG A 280 7.59 1.68 -20.73
N THR A 281 7.95 2.95 -20.50
CA THR A 281 7.25 4.13 -21.03
C THR A 281 7.88 4.57 -22.37
N GLN A 282 7.30 5.61 -22.99
CA GLN A 282 7.80 6.16 -24.24
C GLN A 282 8.72 7.39 -24.02
N VAL A 283 9.13 7.64 -22.77
CA VAL A 283 9.98 8.78 -22.38
C VAL A 283 11.34 8.72 -23.12
N THR A 284 11.72 9.87 -23.65
CA THR A 284 13.00 10.11 -24.31
C THR A 284 13.80 11.21 -23.63
N ASN A 285 13.12 12.27 -23.15
CA ASN A 285 13.69 13.42 -22.47
C ASN A 285 13.39 13.36 -20.97
N ILE A 286 14.42 13.60 -20.15
CA ILE A 286 14.33 13.63 -18.69
C ILE A 286 14.83 14.97 -18.10
N ASP A 287 14.89 16.03 -18.89
CA ASP A 287 15.35 17.35 -18.44
C ASP A 287 14.55 17.90 -17.28
N ALA A 288 13.25 17.53 -17.19
CA ALA A 288 12.39 17.85 -16.06
C ALA A 288 12.89 17.35 -14.70
N LEU A 289 13.80 16.36 -14.68
CA LEU A 289 14.39 15.84 -13.45
C LEU A 289 15.51 16.73 -12.89
N LYS A 290 15.99 17.70 -13.68
CA LYS A 290 17.04 18.62 -13.24
C LYS A 290 16.62 19.37 -11.99
N GLY A 291 17.44 19.27 -10.95
CA GLY A 291 17.18 19.93 -9.67
C GLY A 291 16.31 19.13 -8.70
N LEU A 292 15.84 17.93 -9.03
CA LEU A 292 15.13 17.04 -8.09
C LEU A 292 16.12 16.35 -7.14
N THR A 293 16.87 17.13 -6.38
CA THR A 293 17.99 16.67 -5.52
C THR A 293 17.56 15.68 -4.44
N GLY A 294 16.27 15.58 -4.13
CA GLY A 294 15.67 14.61 -3.20
C GLY A 294 15.45 13.21 -3.79
N LEU A 295 15.63 13.04 -5.12
CA LEU A 295 15.34 11.77 -5.79
C LEU A 295 16.35 10.69 -5.37
N GLN A 296 15.81 9.56 -4.87
CA GLN A 296 16.61 8.43 -4.37
C GLN A 296 16.50 7.20 -5.28
N ARG A 297 15.36 7.00 -5.91
CA ARG A 297 15.10 5.83 -6.77
C ARG A 297 14.55 6.29 -8.12
N LEU A 298 15.29 5.98 -9.17
CA LEU A 298 14.90 6.28 -10.55
C LEU A 298 14.97 5.01 -11.40
N ASN A 299 13.85 4.62 -11.98
CA ASN A 299 13.79 3.51 -12.91
C ASN A 299 13.36 4.00 -14.30
N LEU A 300 14.27 3.90 -15.27
CA LEU A 300 14.12 4.25 -16.68
C LEU A 300 14.25 3.02 -17.60
N ALA A 301 14.17 1.80 -17.05
CA ALA A 301 14.39 0.58 -17.83
C ALA A 301 13.44 0.49 -19.02
N ASP A 302 13.91 -0.06 -20.13
CA ASP A 302 13.14 -0.24 -21.36
C ASP A 302 12.51 1.08 -21.89
N THR A 303 13.16 2.23 -21.66
CA THR A 303 12.80 3.53 -22.26
C THR A 303 13.73 3.88 -23.41
N ARG A 304 13.41 4.97 -24.13
CA ARG A 304 14.24 5.47 -25.22
C ARG A 304 15.19 6.60 -24.80
N VAL A 305 15.44 6.75 -23.50
CA VAL A 305 16.36 7.77 -22.95
C VAL A 305 17.78 7.52 -23.46
N GLU A 306 18.40 8.61 -23.90
CA GLU A 306 19.77 8.63 -24.45
C GLU A 306 20.65 9.60 -23.64
N ASN A 307 20.12 10.77 -23.33
CA ASN A 307 20.82 11.81 -22.56
C ASN A 307 20.40 11.76 -21.08
N ILE A 308 21.38 11.71 -20.18
CA ILE A 308 21.20 11.69 -18.73
C ILE A 308 21.88 12.87 -18.00
N GLU A 309 22.20 13.94 -18.71
CA GLU A 309 22.82 15.15 -18.13
C GLU A 309 21.99 15.73 -16.95
N ALA A 310 20.66 15.59 -17.00
CA ALA A 310 19.76 15.99 -15.93
C ALA A 310 20.04 15.31 -14.58
N LEU A 311 20.78 14.18 -14.57
CA LEU A 311 21.07 13.43 -13.34
C LEU A 311 22.33 13.93 -12.61
N THR A 312 23.16 14.80 -13.22
CA THR A 312 24.49 15.21 -12.70
C THR A 312 24.48 15.65 -11.24
N ASP A 313 23.44 16.37 -10.81
CA ASP A 313 23.34 16.93 -9.46
C ASP A 313 22.40 16.14 -8.51
N LEU A 314 21.90 14.98 -8.93
CA LEU A 314 20.99 14.15 -8.12
C LEU A 314 21.77 13.30 -7.10
N LYS A 315 22.52 13.95 -6.21
CA LYS A 315 23.46 13.30 -5.26
C LYS A 315 22.79 12.41 -4.22
N SER A 316 21.46 12.54 -4.03
CA SER A 316 20.68 11.64 -3.17
C SER A 316 20.36 10.31 -3.82
N LEU A 317 20.64 10.15 -5.13
CA LEU A 317 20.27 8.95 -5.88
C LEU A 317 21.01 7.72 -5.32
N ARG A 318 20.25 6.70 -5.00
CA ARG A 318 20.71 5.42 -4.44
C ARG A 318 20.53 4.25 -5.40
N MET A 319 19.46 4.28 -6.17
CA MET A 319 19.18 3.27 -7.19
C MET A 319 18.86 3.94 -8.52
N LEU A 320 19.58 3.53 -9.56
CA LEU A 320 19.36 3.95 -10.94
C LEU A 320 19.29 2.72 -11.84
N ASN A 321 18.15 2.58 -12.52
CA ASN A 321 17.97 1.53 -13.51
C ASN A 321 17.85 2.13 -14.92
N LEU A 322 18.85 1.83 -15.75
CA LEU A 322 18.95 2.22 -17.17
C LEU A 322 18.94 0.98 -18.09
N PHE A 323 18.46 -0.17 -17.60
CA PHE A 323 18.40 -1.41 -18.38
C PHE A 323 17.68 -1.18 -19.71
N ARG A 324 18.30 -1.63 -20.81
CA ARG A 324 17.78 -1.49 -22.19
C ARG A 324 17.41 -0.05 -22.59
N THR A 325 18.12 0.94 -22.09
CA THR A 325 18.05 2.31 -22.61
C THR A 325 19.06 2.54 -23.74
N ARG A 326 19.03 3.72 -24.35
CA ARG A 326 19.99 4.12 -25.40
C ARG A 326 21.18 4.91 -24.86
N VAL A 327 21.37 4.95 -23.55
CA VAL A 327 22.43 5.69 -22.88
C VAL A 327 23.80 5.13 -23.30
N ARG A 328 24.68 6.02 -23.81
CA ARG A 328 26.08 5.73 -24.14
C ARG A 328 27.03 6.41 -23.17
N ASN A 329 26.75 7.68 -22.89
CA ASN A 329 27.59 8.50 -22.02
C ASN A 329 27.04 8.47 -20.60
N ILE A 330 27.85 7.94 -19.66
CA ILE A 330 27.53 7.91 -18.23
C ILE A 330 28.39 8.85 -17.39
N GLU A 331 29.11 9.79 -18.04
CA GLU A 331 29.89 10.84 -17.35
C GLU A 331 29.06 11.64 -16.33
N PRO A 332 27.77 11.93 -16.58
CA PRO A 332 26.90 12.59 -15.58
C PRO A 332 26.78 11.84 -14.25
N LEU A 333 27.12 10.55 -14.18
CA LEU A 333 27.05 9.75 -12.96
C LEU A 333 28.30 9.90 -12.07
N ARG A 334 29.40 10.48 -12.56
CA ARG A 334 30.71 10.57 -11.88
C ARG A 334 30.62 11.14 -10.44
N GLY A 335 29.72 12.09 -10.21
CA GLY A 335 29.56 12.77 -8.92
C GLY A 335 28.55 12.12 -7.96
N LEU A 336 27.88 11.03 -8.37
CA LEU A 336 26.79 10.41 -7.61
C LEU A 336 27.31 9.39 -6.60
N THR A 337 28.16 9.83 -5.68
CA THR A 337 28.85 8.98 -4.69
C THR A 337 27.91 8.26 -3.73
N GLY A 338 26.64 8.69 -3.62
CA GLY A 338 25.58 8.03 -2.84
C GLY A 338 24.96 6.81 -3.53
N LEU A 339 25.27 6.56 -4.82
CA LEU A 339 24.67 5.48 -5.59
C LEU A 339 25.09 4.11 -5.05
N GLN A 340 24.10 3.24 -4.85
CA GLN A 340 24.27 1.89 -4.29
C GLN A 340 23.97 0.81 -5.30
N GLU A 341 23.00 1.04 -6.18
CA GLU A 341 22.58 0.08 -7.20
C GLU A 341 22.52 0.77 -8.57
N LEU A 342 23.22 0.20 -9.54
CA LEU A 342 23.25 0.71 -10.92
C LEU A 342 23.07 -0.45 -11.91
N TYR A 343 22.03 -0.35 -12.74
CA TYR A 343 21.70 -1.33 -13.76
C TYR A 343 21.88 -0.70 -15.15
N LEU A 344 22.92 -1.13 -15.87
CA LEU A 344 23.28 -0.66 -17.21
C LEU A 344 23.19 -1.78 -18.26
N ALA A 345 22.67 -2.95 -17.88
CA ALA A 345 22.64 -4.08 -18.79
C ALA A 345 21.89 -3.77 -20.10
N ASN A 346 22.39 -4.31 -21.19
CA ASN A 346 21.86 -4.09 -22.55
C ASN A 346 21.79 -2.60 -22.96
N THR A 347 22.73 -1.79 -22.48
CA THR A 347 22.95 -0.42 -22.97
C THR A 347 24.18 -0.36 -23.89
N PRO A 348 24.28 0.64 -24.76
CA PRO A 348 25.46 0.82 -25.61
C PRO A 348 26.64 1.51 -24.90
N VAL A 349 26.75 1.39 -23.56
CA VAL A 349 27.86 1.94 -22.77
C VAL A 349 29.14 1.18 -23.11
N GLU A 350 30.21 1.93 -23.36
CA GLU A 350 31.54 1.43 -23.66
C GLU A 350 32.57 1.79 -22.60
N ASP A 351 32.45 3.01 -22.02
CA ASP A 351 33.34 3.56 -21.01
C ASP A 351 32.64 3.64 -19.64
N VAL A 352 33.30 3.10 -18.62
CA VAL A 352 32.84 3.06 -17.24
C VAL A 352 33.76 3.80 -16.27
N ASP A 353 34.70 4.60 -16.77
CA ASP A 353 35.63 5.37 -15.94
C ASP A 353 34.94 6.34 -14.97
N ALA A 354 33.77 6.85 -15.34
CA ALA A 354 32.94 7.66 -14.47
C ALA A 354 32.52 6.94 -13.18
N LEU A 355 32.48 5.60 -13.17
CA LEU A 355 32.05 4.81 -12.03
C LEU A 355 33.16 4.52 -11.01
N LYS A 356 34.45 4.71 -11.36
CA LYS A 356 35.59 4.35 -10.50
C LYS A 356 35.57 5.06 -9.14
N GLY A 357 34.96 6.24 -9.05
CA GLY A 357 34.80 7.01 -7.82
C GLY A 357 33.58 6.65 -6.97
N LEU A 358 32.68 5.78 -7.45
CA LEU A 358 31.43 5.45 -6.78
C LEU A 358 31.62 4.33 -5.74
N THR A 359 32.45 4.58 -4.74
CA THR A 359 32.86 3.58 -3.72
C THR A 359 31.70 3.10 -2.83
N GLY A 360 30.55 3.79 -2.85
CA GLY A 360 29.30 3.39 -2.20
C GLY A 360 28.50 2.33 -2.95
N LEU A 361 28.88 2.02 -4.21
CA LEU A 361 28.17 1.09 -5.06
C LEU A 361 28.25 -0.33 -4.50
N ARG A 362 27.11 -1.00 -4.38
CA ARG A 362 26.96 -2.37 -3.89
C ARG A 362 26.71 -3.36 -5.02
N GLU A 363 25.90 -2.94 -5.98
CA GLU A 363 25.55 -3.75 -7.15
C GLU A 363 25.68 -2.94 -8.44
N LEU A 364 26.36 -3.53 -9.42
CA LEU A 364 26.52 -3.00 -10.76
C LEU A 364 26.27 -4.10 -11.78
N VAL A 365 25.32 -3.88 -12.69
CA VAL A 365 24.94 -4.85 -13.71
C VAL A 365 25.29 -4.29 -15.09
N LEU A 366 26.20 -4.96 -15.80
CA LEU A 366 26.80 -4.53 -17.07
C LEU A 366 26.62 -5.53 -18.22
N TYR A 367 25.99 -6.69 -18.00
CA TYR A 367 25.87 -7.69 -19.08
C TYR A 367 25.20 -7.09 -20.34
N GLY A 368 25.68 -7.50 -21.52
CA GLY A 368 25.16 -6.98 -22.79
C GLY A 368 25.57 -5.53 -23.10
N THR A 369 26.49 -4.93 -22.34
CA THR A 369 27.15 -3.66 -22.68
C THR A 369 28.38 -3.92 -23.61
N GLN A 370 29.03 -2.84 -24.07
CA GLN A 370 30.25 -2.90 -24.89
C GLN A 370 31.53 -2.60 -24.07
N VAL A 371 31.44 -2.65 -22.73
CA VAL A 371 32.56 -2.38 -21.80
C VAL A 371 33.65 -3.45 -21.97
N ARG A 372 34.93 -3.01 -22.14
CA ARG A 372 36.07 -3.90 -22.37
C ARG A 372 36.97 -4.05 -21.14
N ASN A 373 37.06 -3.04 -20.28
CA ASN A 373 38.01 -2.97 -19.16
C ASN A 373 37.32 -3.11 -17.82
N VAL A 374 36.64 -4.22 -17.60
CA VAL A 374 35.93 -4.46 -16.31
C VAL A 374 36.91 -4.71 -15.17
N ASP A 375 38.14 -5.19 -15.45
CA ASP A 375 39.10 -5.53 -14.39
C ASP A 375 39.63 -4.25 -13.68
N ASP A 376 39.83 -3.15 -14.40
CA ASP A 376 40.19 -1.86 -13.80
C ASP A 376 39.09 -1.36 -12.89
N LEU A 377 37.81 -1.55 -13.26
CA LEU A 377 36.67 -1.18 -12.47
C LEU A 377 36.55 -2.04 -11.21
N LYS A 378 36.79 -3.35 -11.32
CA LYS A 378 36.83 -4.26 -10.15
C LYS A 378 37.91 -3.85 -9.15
N ALA A 379 39.11 -3.45 -9.67
CA ALA A 379 40.17 -2.94 -8.81
C ALA A 379 39.78 -1.65 -8.08
N ALA A 380 39.07 -0.74 -8.75
CA ALA A 380 38.59 0.51 -8.16
C ALA A 380 37.42 0.32 -7.19
N LEU A 381 36.57 -0.70 -7.40
CA LEU A 381 35.35 -0.97 -6.64
C LEU A 381 35.37 -2.39 -6.01
N PRO A 382 36.31 -2.72 -5.12
CA PRO A 382 36.51 -4.10 -4.64
C PRO A 382 35.35 -4.64 -3.78
N LYS A 383 34.44 -3.77 -3.32
CA LYS A 383 33.27 -4.15 -2.49
C LYS A 383 31.98 -4.27 -3.32
N THR A 384 32.03 -3.94 -4.60
CA THR A 384 30.88 -3.93 -5.49
C THR A 384 30.68 -5.31 -6.13
N ARG A 385 29.48 -5.84 -6.07
CA ARG A 385 29.09 -6.99 -6.88
C ARG A 385 28.90 -6.53 -8.33
N ILE A 386 29.81 -6.92 -9.21
CA ILE A 386 29.74 -6.59 -10.65
C ILE A 386 29.29 -7.83 -11.42
N VAL A 387 28.16 -7.70 -12.10
CA VAL A 387 27.57 -8.71 -13.01
C VAL A 387 27.78 -8.22 -14.44
N TRP A 388 28.54 -8.97 -15.27
CA TRP A 388 28.88 -8.57 -16.63
C TRP A 388 29.07 -9.78 -17.57
#